data_4b7a833c45be1c2fa879e7f0a534d013
#
_entry.id   4b7a833c45be1c2fa879e7f0a534d013
#
_cell.length_a   1.000
_cell.length_b   1.000
_cell.length_c   1.000
_cell.angle_alpha   90.00
_cell.angle_beta   90.00
_cell.angle_gamma   90.00
#
_symmetry.space_group_name_H-M   'P 1'
#
loop_
_entity.id
_entity.type
_entity.pdbx_description
1 polymer ?
#
loop_
_entity_poly.entity_id
_entity_poly.type
_entity_poly.pdbx_seq_one_letter_code
_entity_poly.pdbx_strand_id
1 'polypeptide(L)'
;NKNIDFTKVDHLPFEEREALKPHAREAIETLKSYGIDVYMMSGDREDAAAYWANNAGISHWQSSVKPQDKENLVKSLQGEGKIVAMVGDGINDSQALATADVSMAIGTGTDVAMDVAQVTLMGTDLRALPDAVSLSRKTVSMIHQNLFWAFIYNIVCIPLAAGLPYAFGIHFQI
;
A
#
# COMPACT_ATOMS: atom_id res chain seq x y z
N ASN A 1 6.74 22.98 26.55
CA ASN A 1 7.95 23.02 25.71
C ASN A 1 9.12 22.48 26.52
N LYS A 2 9.34 21.15 26.48
CA LYS A 2 10.62 20.58 26.91
C LYS A 2 11.54 20.74 25.70
N ASN A 3 12.52 21.62 25.83
CA ASN A 3 13.65 21.65 24.92
C ASN A 3 14.34 20.27 24.99
N ILE A 4 14.21 19.48 23.96
CA ILE A 4 14.96 18.24 23.81
C ILE A 4 16.37 18.66 23.45
N ASP A 5 17.31 18.41 24.36
CA ASP A 5 18.72 18.68 24.17
C ASP A 5 19.28 17.59 23.24
N PHE A 6 19.37 17.89 21.96
CA PHE A 6 19.84 16.97 20.93
C PHE A 6 21.30 16.51 21.12
N THR A 7 22.08 17.21 21.93
CA THR A 7 23.47 16.81 22.23
C THR A 7 23.55 15.58 23.14
N LYS A 8 22.47 15.25 23.87
CA LYS A 8 22.39 14.07 24.74
C LYS A 8 21.78 12.85 24.03
N VAL A 9 21.10 13.04 22.91
CA VAL A 9 20.41 11.97 22.18
C VAL A 9 21.40 11.04 21.46
N ASP A 10 22.54 11.57 21.02
CA ASP A 10 23.56 10.81 20.28
C ASP A 10 24.25 9.70 21.09
N HIS A 11 24.14 9.71 22.40
CA HIS A 11 24.75 8.70 23.29
C HIS A 11 23.76 7.61 23.76
N LEU A 12 22.46 7.74 23.41
CA LEU A 12 21.46 6.73 23.75
C LEU A 12 21.54 5.56 22.77
N PRO A 13 21.33 4.31 23.22
CA PRO A 13 21.08 3.17 22.31
C PRO A 13 19.95 3.50 21.34
N PHE A 14 20.01 2.98 20.11
CA PHE A 14 18.95 3.23 19.10
C PHE A 14 17.55 2.84 19.60
N GLU A 15 17.46 1.80 20.41
CA GLU A 15 16.25 1.31 21.06
C GLU A 15 15.55 2.37 21.93
N GLU A 16 16.31 3.32 22.48
CA GLU A 16 15.79 4.41 23.32
C GLU A 16 15.54 5.71 22.53
N ARG A 17 16.08 5.83 21.30
CA ARG A 17 15.96 7.03 20.48
C ARG A 17 14.66 7.11 19.73
N GLU A 18 14.21 5.99 19.19
CA GLU A 18 12.94 5.87 18.48
C GLU A 18 12.35 4.47 18.67
N ALA A 19 11.09 4.42 19.07
CA ALA A 19 10.35 3.15 19.05
C ALA A 19 9.89 2.85 17.63
N LEU A 20 10.02 1.61 17.20
CA LEU A 20 9.35 1.12 16.00
C LEU A 20 7.87 1.54 16.05
N LYS A 21 7.34 1.99 14.91
CA LYS A 21 5.90 2.25 14.84
C LYS A 21 5.14 1.02 15.31
N PRO A 22 4.07 1.18 16.10
CA PRO A 22 3.33 0.03 16.63
C PRO A 22 2.96 -0.97 15.53
N HIS A 23 3.18 -2.24 15.81
CA HIS A 23 2.83 -3.35 14.92
C HIS A 23 3.54 -3.38 13.55
N ALA A 24 4.68 -2.67 13.41
CA ALA A 24 5.41 -2.63 12.14
C ALA A 24 5.76 -4.02 11.62
N ARG A 25 6.31 -4.89 12.48
CA ARG A 25 6.68 -6.25 12.11
C ARG A 25 5.48 -7.08 11.65
N GLU A 26 4.39 -7.04 12.40
CA GLU A 26 3.14 -7.74 12.07
C GLU A 26 2.59 -7.30 10.70
N ALA A 27 2.58 -5.99 10.46
CA ALA A 27 2.14 -5.42 9.19
C ALA A 27 3.01 -5.89 8.02
N ILE A 28 4.34 -5.89 8.17
CA ILE A 28 5.28 -6.34 7.15
C ILE A 28 5.14 -7.84 6.86
N GLU A 29 5.02 -8.67 7.89
CA GLU A 29 4.79 -10.11 7.74
C GLU A 29 3.47 -10.38 7.00
N THR A 30 2.41 -9.63 7.31
CA THR A 30 1.13 -9.75 6.63
C THR A 30 1.22 -9.34 5.15
N LEU A 31 1.90 -8.21 4.83
CA LEU A 31 2.13 -7.80 3.44
C LEU A 31 2.91 -8.86 2.65
N LYS A 32 3.95 -9.45 3.25
CA LYS A 32 4.72 -10.55 2.64
C LYS A 32 3.85 -11.78 2.39
N SER A 33 2.94 -12.11 3.31
CA SER A 33 1.99 -13.21 3.12
C SER A 33 1.05 -12.99 1.94
N TYR A 34 0.82 -11.74 1.56
CA TYR A 34 0.06 -11.36 0.35
C TYR A 34 0.89 -11.42 -0.93
N GLY A 35 2.17 -11.81 -0.86
CA GLY A 35 3.09 -11.86 -1.99
C GLY A 35 3.62 -10.48 -2.39
N ILE A 36 3.67 -9.53 -1.44
CA ILE A 36 4.17 -8.18 -1.67
C ILE A 36 5.62 -8.08 -1.18
N ASP A 37 6.53 -7.68 -2.06
CA ASP A 37 7.91 -7.37 -1.71
C ASP A 37 7.95 -6.02 -0.99
N VAL A 38 8.62 -5.97 0.16
CA VAL A 38 8.71 -4.75 0.96
C VAL A 38 10.13 -4.20 0.93
N TYR A 39 10.24 -2.93 0.56
CA TYR A 39 11.49 -2.17 0.51
C TYR A 39 11.45 -1.05 1.54
N MET A 40 12.53 -0.86 2.28
CA MET A 40 12.69 0.27 3.20
C MET A 40 13.77 1.22 2.69
N MET A 41 13.42 2.50 2.56
CA MET A 41 14.35 3.56 2.19
C MET A 41 14.39 4.59 3.31
N SER A 42 15.53 4.69 3.98
CA SER A 42 15.73 5.62 5.08
C SER A 42 16.79 6.67 4.76
N GLY A 43 16.54 7.90 5.18
CA GLY A 43 17.55 8.96 5.21
C GLY A 43 18.58 8.78 6.32
N ASP A 44 18.34 7.86 7.25
CA ASP A 44 19.20 7.59 8.40
C ASP A 44 20.53 6.93 7.99
N ARG A 45 21.45 6.91 8.95
CA ARG A 45 22.74 6.23 8.81
C ARG A 45 22.53 4.72 8.71
N GLU A 46 23.51 4.03 8.16
CA GLU A 46 23.46 2.60 7.87
C GLU A 46 23.16 1.75 9.11
N ASP A 47 23.80 2.07 10.24
CA ASP A 47 23.60 1.37 11.52
C ASP A 47 22.14 1.44 12.01
N ALA A 48 21.54 2.62 11.92
CA ALA A 48 20.15 2.83 12.29
C ALA A 48 19.18 2.15 11.31
N ALA A 49 19.39 2.34 10.02
CA ALA A 49 18.55 1.73 9.00
C ALA A 49 18.58 0.19 9.08
N ALA A 50 19.78 -0.40 9.27
CA ALA A 50 19.93 -1.85 9.46
C ALA A 50 19.18 -2.36 10.70
N TYR A 51 19.28 -1.64 11.81
CA TYR A 51 18.57 -2.00 13.04
C TYR A 51 17.05 -2.02 12.82
N TRP A 52 16.49 -0.97 12.23
CA TRP A 52 15.05 -0.89 11.97
C TRP A 52 14.56 -1.91 10.96
N ALA A 53 15.32 -2.13 9.88
CA ALA A 53 15.00 -3.14 8.87
C ALA A 53 14.95 -4.55 9.46
N ASN A 54 15.93 -4.91 10.29
CA ASN A 54 15.98 -6.21 10.97
C ASN A 54 14.81 -6.38 11.94
N ASN A 55 14.51 -5.36 12.75
CA ASN A 55 13.40 -5.41 13.70
C ASN A 55 12.04 -5.50 13.01
N ALA A 56 11.86 -4.81 11.88
CA ALA A 56 10.66 -4.91 11.07
C ALA A 56 10.61 -6.16 10.18
N GLY A 57 11.71 -6.92 10.08
CA GLY A 57 11.80 -8.09 9.23
C GLY A 57 11.89 -7.78 7.74
N ILE A 58 12.44 -6.62 7.35
CA ILE A 58 12.59 -6.17 5.96
C ILE A 58 13.94 -6.61 5.43
N SER A 59 13.97 -7.32 4.29
CA SER A 59 15.19 -7.83 3.66
C SER A 59 15.82 -6.85 2.69
N HIS A 60 15.02 -6.00 2.05
CA HIS A 60 15.45 -5.00 1.08
C HIS A 60 15.43 -3.61 1.71
N TRP A 61 16.58 -3.06 2.03
CA TRP A 61 16.67 -1.75 2.65
C TRP A 61 17.87 -0.96 2.14
N GLN A 62 17.75 0.38 2.18
CA GLN A 62 18.81 1.32 1.85
C GLN A 62 18.83 2.45 2.88
N SER A 63 20.04 2.87 3.24
CA SER A 63 20.34 3.96 4.17
C SER A 63 20.83 5.21 3.45
N SER A 64 20.84 6.33 4.15
CA SER A 64 21.36 7.61 3.65
C SER A 64 20.76 8.06 2.31
N VAL A 65 19.48 7.71 2.10
CA VAL A 65 18.75 7.90 0.85
C VAL A 65 18.25 9.33 0.75
N LYS A 66 18.52 9.97 -0.39
CA LYS A 66 17.97 11.28 -0.73
C LYS A 66 16.58 11.15 -1.35
N PRO A 67 15.74 12.20 -1.35
CA PRO A 67 14.43 12.18 -1.98
C PRO A 67 14.45 11.71 -3.45
N GLN A 68 15.48 12.14 -4.21
CA GLN A 68 15.66 11.74 -5.61
C GLN A 68 15.93 10.22 -5.76
N ASP A 69 16.64 9.61 -4.82
CA ASP A 69 16.95 8.18 -4.87
C ASP A 69 15.68 7.33 -4.65
N LYS A 70 14.75 7.82 -3.82
CA LYS A 70 13.45 7.19 -3.62
C LYS A 70 12.62 7.18 -4.91
N GLU A 71 12.56 8.31 -5.62
CA GLU A 71 11.91 8.41 -6.92
C GLU A 71 12.56 7.47 -7.96
N ASN A 72 13.89 7.43 -8.00
CA ASN A 72 14.63 6.59 -8.93
C ASN A 72 14.36 5.09 -8.69
N LEU A 73 14.27 4.66 -7.43
CA LEU A 73 13.92 3.27 -7.11
C LEU A 73 12.51 2.94 -7.59
N VAL A 74 11.54 3.83 -7.35
CA VAL A 74 10.16 3.64 -7.84
C VAL A 74 10.17 3.44 -9.34
N LYS A 75 10.84 4.33 -10.09
CA LYS A 75 10.94 4.23 -11.56
C LYS A 75 11.64 2.94 -12.03
N SER A 76 12.69 2.52 -11.31
CA SER A 76 13.40 1.28 -11.63
C SER A 76 12.50 0.06 -11.49
N LEU A 77 11.77 -0.04 -10.38
CA LEU A 77 10.83 -1.14 -10.14
C LEU A 77 9.67 -1.15 -11.14
N GLN A 78 9.15 0.02 -11.50
CA GLN A 78 8.14 0.16 -12.55
C GLN A 78 8.69 -0.26 -13.92
N GLY A 79 9.96 0.06 -14.22
CA GLY A 79 10.66 -0.38 -15.43
C GLY A 79 10.84 -1.90 -15.53
N GLU A 80 10.85 -2.60 -14.40
CA GLU A 80 10.81 -4.06 -14.30
C GLU A 80 9.39 -4.65 -14.48
N GLY A 81 8.39 -3.82 -14.70
CA GLY A 81 6.98 -4.23 -14.83
C GLY A 81 6.27 -4.48 -13.49
N LYS A 82 6.85 -4.02 -12.37
CA LYS A 82 6.22 -4.12 -11.05
C LYS A 82 5.26 -2.95 -10.83
N ILE A 83 4.17 -3.22 -10.11
CA ILE A 83 3.27 -2.19 -9.59
C ILE A 83 3.81 -1.76 -8.24
N VAL A 84 4.12 -0.49 -8.10
CA VAL A 84 4.80 0.07 -6.92
C VAL A 84 3.84 0.90 -6.08
N ALA A 85 3.66 0.51 -4.83
CA ALA A 85 3.01 1.34 -3.82
C ALA A 85 4.08 2.06 -2.99
N MET A 86 4.02 3.38 -2.95
CA MET A 86 4.87 4.21 -2.10
C MET A 86 4.12 4.64 -0.85
N VAL A 87 4.77 4.47 0.29
CA VAL A 87 4.24 4.85 1.61
C VAL A 87 5.20 5.83 2.25
N GLY A 88 4.73 6.99 2.64
CA GLY A 88 5.55 8.04 3.23
C GLY A 88 4.78 9.02 4.11
N ASP A 89 5.49 9.97 4.71
CA ASP A 89 4.91 11.06 5.50
C ASP A 89 4.47 12.27 4.64
N GLY A 90 4.81 12.24 3.36
CA GLY A 90 4.43 13.23 2.35
C GLY A 90 5.31 14.47 2.25
N ILE A 91 6.06 14.84 3.27
CA ILE A 91 6.85 16.09 3.25
C ILE A 91 8.11 15.90 2.40
N ASN A 92 8.89 14.87 2.69
CA ASN A 92 10.15 14.58 2.00
C ASN A 92 10.01 13.58 0.85
N ASP A 93 8.86 12.94 0.72
CA ASP A 93 8.60 11.83 -0.19
C ASP A 93 7.66 12.22 -1.34
N SER A 94 7.28 13.49 -1.47
CA SER A 94 6.28 13.96 -2.42
C SER A 94 6.56 13.56 -3.88
N GLN A 95 7.81 13.60 -4.32
CA GLN A 95 8.21 13.21 -5.68
C GLN A 95 8.06 11.69 -5.90
N ALA A 96 8.51 10.89 -4.94
CA ALA A 96 8.37 9.43 -5.01
C ALA A 96 6.89 8.99 -4.91
N LEU A 97 6.11 9.67 -4.04
CA LEU A 97 4.66 9.45 -3.94
C LEU A 97 3.94 9.78 -5.25
N ALA A 98 4.27 10.91 -5.88
CA ALA A 98 3.67 11.30 -7.16
C ALA A 98 4.04 10.35 -8.33
N THR A 99 5.19 9.68 -8.25
CA THR A 99 5.68 8.77 -9.29
C THR A 99 5.13 7.36 -9.15
N ALA A 100 4.79 6.94 -7.93
CA ALA A 100 4.30 5.58 -7.65
C ALA A 100 2.92 5.32 -8.27
N ASP A 101 2.64 4.05 -8.59
CA ASP A 101 1.33 3.61 -9.09
C ASP A 101 0.24 3.77 -8.03
N VAL A 102 0.60 3.56 -6.77
CA VAL A 102 -0.26 3.81 -5.61
C VAL A 102 0.52 4.62 -4.59
N SER A 103 0.00 5.78 -4.20
CA SER A 103 0.60 6.63 -3.17
C SER A 103 -0.24 6.60 -1.89
N MET A 104 0.44 6.34 -0.76
CA MET A 104 -0.18 6.28 0.56
C MET A 104 0.57 7.19 1.52
N ALA A 105 -0.15 8.07 2.21
CA ALA A 105 0.38 8.87 3.30
C ALA A 105 -0.02 8.28 4.64
N ILE A 106 0.92 8.24 5.58
CA ILE A 106 0.66 7.81 6.98
C ILE A 106 0.96 8.98 7.91
N GLY A 107 0.04 9.26 8.80
CA GLY A 107 0.26 10.24 9.86
C GLY A 107 -0.96 11.09 10.17
N THR A 108 -0.74 12.12 10.98
CA THR A 108 -1.78 13.07 11.40
C THR A 108 -2.08 14.15 10.34
N GLY A 109 -1.76 13.86 9.06
CA GLY A 109 -2.14 14.69 7.93
C GLY A 109 -1.55 16.10 7.95
N THR A 110 -0.33 16.27 7.47
CA THR A 110 0.04 17.58 6.93
C THR A 110 -0.69 17.76 5.60
N ASP A 111 -1.22 18.95 5.35
CA ASP A 111 -1.98 19.26 4.13
C ASP A 111 -1.25 18.86 2.84
N VAL A 112 0.07 18.94 2.83
CA VAL A 112 0.94 18.57 1.70
C VAL A 112 0.90 17.06 1.38
N ALA A 113 0.79 16.20 2.39
CA ALA A 113 0.71 14.75 2.17
C ALA A 113 -0.64 14.35 1.60
N MET A 114 -1.71 15.04 2.03
CA MET A 114 -3.07 14.77 1.54
C MET A 114 -3.24 15.18 0.07
N ASP A 115 -2.54 16.22 -0.39
CA ASP A 115 -2.64 16.72 -1.76
C ASP A 115 -1.99 15.77 -2.79
N VAL A 116 -1.00 14.97 -2.37
CA VAL A 116 -0.24 14.10 -3.29
C VAL A 116 -0.64 12.62 -3.16
N ALA A 117 -1.06 12.18 -1.97
CA ALA A 117 -1.38 10.78 -1.73
C ALA A 117 -2.81 10.44 -2.18
N GLN A 118 -2.96 9.34 -2.91
CA GLN A 118 -4.26 8.78 -3.31
C GLN A 118 -5.01 8.20 -2.12
N VAL A 119 -4.28 7.70 -1.11
CA VAL A 119 -4.83 7.11 0.11
C VAL A 119 -4.14 7.73 1.31
N THR A 120 -4.92 8.23 2.26
CA THR A 120 -4.41 8.72 3.54
C THR A 120 -4.83 7.78 4.66
N LEU A 121 -3.84 7.20 5.35
CA LEU A 121 -4.05 6.34 6.49
C LEU A 121 -3.94 7.17 7.75
N MET A 122 -5.06 7.35 8.43
CA MET A 122 -5.13 8.14 9.65
C MET A 122 -4.50 7.38 10.82
N GLY A 123 -3.59 8.04 11.53
CA GLY A 123 -2.88 7.46 12.69
C GLY A 123 -1.48 6.94 12.35
N THR A 124 -0.85 6.32 13.34
CA THR A 124 0.55 5.84 13.25
C THR A 124 0.66 4.31 13.20
N ASP A 125 -0.47 3.60 13.24
CA ASP A 125 -0.51 2.13 13.25
C ASP A 125 -0.32 1.58 11.83
N LEU A 126 0.78 0.86 11.62
CA LEU A 126 1.12 0.30 10.31
C LEU A 126 0.21 -0.86 9.89
N ARG A 127 -0.62 -1.43 10.77
CA ARG A 127 -1.63 -2.45 10.39
C ARG A 127 -2.66 -1.91 9.40
N ALA A 128 -2.87 -0.60 9.38
CA ALA A 128 -3.74 0.02 8.39
C ALA A 128 -3.31 -0.25 6.93
N LEU A 129 -2.02 -0.52 6.67
CA LEU A 129 -1.51 -0.85 5.33
C LEU A 129 -2.03 -2.20 4.81
N PRO A 130 -1.78 -3.34 5.48
CA PRO A 130 -2.31 -4.62 5.04
C PRO A 130 -3.84 -4.64 5.04
N ASP A 131 -4.50 -3.91 5.94
CA ASP A 131 -5.96 -3.78 5.95
C ASP A 131 -6.48 -3.07 4.70
N ALA A 132 -5.85 -1.97 4.28
CA ALA A 132 -6.19 -1.27 3.05
C ALA A 132 -6.01 -2.17 1.81
N VAL A 133 -4.91 -2.93 1.74
CA VAL A 133 -4.65 -3.89 0.66
C VAL A 133 -5.71 -5.00 0.65
N SER A 134 -6.06 -5.55 1.81
CA SER A 134 -7.09 -6.58 1.94
C SER A 134 -8.46 -6.08 1.49
N LEU A 135 -8.83 -4.87 1.92
CA LEU A 135 -10.08 -4.22 1.52
C LEU A 135 -10.15 -4.01 0.01
N SER A 136 -9.08 -3.49 -0.59
CA SER A 136 -8.98 -3.29 -2.04
C SER A 136 -9.18 -4.60 -2.82
N ARG A 137 -8.48 -5.68 -2.41
CA ARG A 137 -8.62 -7.01 -3.03
C ARG A 137 -10.04 -7.56 -2.94
N LYS A 138 -10.68 -7.42 -1.79
CA LYS A 138 -12.09 -7.85 -1.60
C LYS A 138 -13.03 -7.05 -2.49
N THR A 139 -12.84 -5.73 -2.58
CA THR A 139 -13.66 -4.86 -3.41
C THR A 139 -13.54 -5.22 -4.88
N VAL A 140 -12.33 -5.41 -5.40
CA VAL A 140 -12.10 -5.83 -6.80
C VAL A 140 -12.72 -7.19 -7.08
N SER A 141 -12.57 -8.16 -6.17
CA SER A 141 -13.20 -9.49 -6.28
C SER A 141 -14.73 -9.39 -6.36
N MET A 142 -15.31 -8.54 -5.52
CA MET A 142 -16.77 -8.31 -5.50
C MET A 142 -17.26 -7.65 -6.80
N ILE A 143 -16.49 -6.70 -7.34
CA ILE A 143 -16.80 -6.07 -8.64
C ILE A 143 -16.80 -7.11 -9.76
N HIS A 144 -15.77 -7.97 -9.84
CA HIS A 144 -15.70 -9.04 -10.83
C HIS A 144 -16.86 -10.02 -10.70
N GLN A 145 -17.24 -10.41 -9.48
CA GLN A 145 -18.36 -11.29 -9.24
C GLN A 145 -19.67 -10.66 -9.67
N ASN A 146 -19.92 -9.40 -9.34
CA ASN A 146 -21.13 -8.69 -9.75
C ASN A 146 -21.22 -8.55 -11.27
N LEU A 147 -20.10 -8.20 -11.91
CA LEU A 147 -20.02 -8.09 -13.37
C LEU A 147 -20.30 -9.45 -14.05
N PHE A 148 -19.73 -10.53 -13.52
CA PHE A 148 -19.97 -11.89 -14.01
C PHE A 148 -21.46 -12.25 -13.93
N TRP A 149 -22.10 -12.03 -12.80
CA TRP A 149 -23.54 -12.31 -12.64
C TRP A 149 -24.40 -11.44 -13.56
N ALA A 150 -24.08 -10.16 -13.70
CA ALA A 150 -24.77 -9.28 -14.63
C ALA A 150 -24.65 -9.76 -16.08
N PHE A 151 -23.48 -10.26 -16.48
CA PHE A 151 -23.24 -10.81 -17.81
C PHE A 151 -24.02 -12.11 -18.05
N ILE A 152 -23.99 -13.04 -17.09
CA ILE A 152 -24.75 -14.29 -17.16
C ILE A 152 -26.25 -14.01 -17.22
N TYR A 153 -26.75 -13.08 -16.40
CA TYR A 153 -28.15 -12.69 -16.43
C TYR A 153 -28.56 -12.21 -17.84
N ASN A 154 -27.76 -11.35 -18.47
CA ASN A 154 -28.06 -10.85 -19.80
C ASN A 154 -28.00 -11.98 -20.87
N ILE A 155 -27.01 -12.89 -20.79
CA ILE A 155 -26.90 -14.02 -21.73
C ILE A 155 -28.12 -14.95 -21.64
N VAL A 156 -28.68 -15.12 -20.44
CA VAL A 156 -29.86 -16.01 -20.25
C VAL A 156 -31.17 -15.28 -20.55
N CYS A 157 -31.34 -14.07 -20.00
CA CYS A 157 -32.63 -13.36 -20.09
C CYS A 157 -32.91 -12.78 -21.48
N ILE A 158 -31.89 -12.31 -22.21
CA ILE A 158 -32.11 -11.74 -23.54
C ILE A 158 -32.61 -12.79 -24.54
N PRO A 159 -32.00 -13.98 -24.67
CA PRO A 159 -32.54 -15.02 -25.54
C PRO A 159 -33.93 -15.53 -25.13
N LEU A 160 -34.16 -15.64 -23.80
CA LEU A 160 -35.47 -16.01 -23.28
C LEU A 160 -36.55 -14.98 -23.67
N ALA A 161 -36.29 -13.70 -23.46
CA ALA A 161 -37.16 -12.60 -23.81
C ALA A 161 -37.37 -12.46 -25.33
N ALA A 162 -36.34 -12.79 -26.11
CA ALA A 162 -36.40 -12.82 -27.59
C ALA A 162 -37.21 -14.01 -28.16
N GLY A 163 -37.74 -14.91 -27.32
CA GLY A 163 -38.56 -16.03 -27.74
C GLY A 163 -37.78 -17.22 -28.30
N LEU A 164 -36.48 -17.31 -28.05
CA LEU A 164 -35.66 -18.45 -28.50
C LEU A 164 -36.23 -19.82 -28.07
N PRO A 165 -36.83 -20.02 -26.87
CA PRO A 165 -37.48 -21.27 -26.50
C PRO A 165 -38.65 -21.63 -27.39
N TYR A 166 -39.37 -20.63 -27.90
CA TYR A 166 -40.47 -20.85 -28.85
C TYR A 166 -39.96 -21.43 -30.17
N ALA A 167 -38.78 -21.01 -30.65
CA ALA A 167 -38.15 -21.50 -31.85
C ALA A 167 -37.73 -22.99 -31.74
N PHE A 168 -37.50 -23.47 -30.52
CA PHE A 168 -37.16 -24.85 -30.18
C PHE A 168 -38.34 -25.70 -29.73
N GLY A 169 -39.61 -25.20 -29.89
CA GLY A 169 -40.84 -25.93 -29.57
C GLY A 169 -41.13 -26.07 -28.06
N ILE A 170 -40.45 -25.32 -27.24
CA ILE A 170 -40.73 -25.31 -25.78
C ILE A 170 -41.82 -24.28 -25.51
N HIS A 171 -43.08 -24.77 -25.35
CA HIS A 171 -44.21 -23.93 -24.96
C HIS A 171 -44.30 -23.89 -23.43
N PHE A 172 -44.03 -22.71 -22.82
CA PHE A 172 -44.40 -22.46 -21.44
C PHE A 172 -45.92 -22.20 -21.42
N GLN A 173 -46.71 -23.15 -20.90
CA GLN A 173 -48.09 -22.87 -20.49
C GLN A 173 -48.05 -22.08 -19.17
N ILE A 174 -48.53 -20.85 -19.22
CA ILE A 174 -48.82 -20.03 -18.03
C ILE A 174 -50.16 -20.42 -17.47
#